data_8736d73baf9588ab9053945d259dbc15
#
_entry.id   8736d73baf9588ab9053945d259dbc15
#
_cell.length_a   1.000
_cell.length_b   1.000
_cell.length_c   1.000
_cell.angle_alpha   90.00
_cell.angle_beta   90.00
_cell.angle_gamma   90.00
#
_symmetry.space_group_name_H-M   'P 1'
#
loop_
_entity.id
_entity.type
_entity.pdbx_description
1 polymer ?
#
loop_
_entity_poly.entity_id
_entity_poly.type
_entity_poly.pdbx_seq_one_letter_code
_entity_poly.pdbx_strand_id
1 'polypeptide(L)'
;MTEVINSISDFEKYLENTKKVVEEALDFSLGPENPEILRESMRYSLLAGGKRIRPILCLASCSLAGGDPSLAVPTAVAIEMIHTMSLIHDDLPAMDNDDLRRGRPTNHKVYGDAIAILAGDALLTRAFEMVSLRLSLIHI
;
A
#
# COMPACT_ATOMS: atom_id res chain seq x y z
N MET A 1 -5.41 23.70 -3.24
CA MET A 1 -6.45 24.34 -2.40
C MET A 1 -6.74 23.36 -1.26
N THR A 2 -6.44 23.75 -0.02
CA THR A 2 -6.67 22.88 1.15
C THR A 2 -8.18 22.82 1.39
N GLU A 3 -8.76 21.64 1.26
CA GLU A 3 -10.18 21.39 1.50
C GLU A 3 -10.46 21.62 2.99
N VAL A 4 -11.34 22.56 3.32
CA VAL A 4 -11.68 22.89 4.70
C VAL A 4 -12.73 21.91 5.19
N ILE A 5 -12.36 21.06 6.15
CA ILE A 5 -13.26 20.08 6.75
C ILE A 5 -14.03 20.77 7.89
N ASN A 6 -15.32 21.04 7.67
CA ASN A 6 -16.16 21.75 8.64
C ASN A 6 -17.18 20.83 9.32
N SER A 7 -17.33 19.59 8.89
CA SER A 7 -18.30 18.64 9.41
C SER A 7 -17.78 17.19 9.37
N ILE A 8 -18.45 16.29 10.11
CA ILE A 8 -18.18 14.84 10.02
C ILE A 8 -18.40 14.34 8.60
N SER A 9 -19.45 14.82 7.90
CA SER A 9 -19.74 14.44 6.52
C SER A 9 -18.63 14.86 5.54
N ASP A 10 -18.00 16.03 5.76
CA ASP A 10 -16.87 16.47 4.93
C ASP A 10 -15.64 15.57 5.19
N PHE A 11 -15.42 15.18 6.44
CA PHE A 11 -14.35 14.25 6.80
C PHE A 11 -14.55 12.88 6.17
N GLU A 12 -15.76 12.33 6.20
CA GLU A 12 -16.07 11.04 5.56
C GLU A 12 -15.82 11.09 4.05
N LYS A 13 -16.28 12.16 3.37
CA LYS A 13 -16.00 12.38 1.94
C LYS A 13 -14.51 12.49 1.65
N TYR A 14 -13.76 13.21 2.48
CA TYR A 14 -12.31 13.30 2.35
C TYR A 14 -11.66 11.92 2.44
N LEU A 15 -12.04 11.10 3.42
CA LEU A 15 -11.51 9.75 3.56
C LEU A 15 -11.82 8.88 2.35
N GLU A 16 -13.06 8.92 1.84
CA GLU A 16 -13.47 8.15 0.67
C GLU A 16 -12.73 8.58 -0.61
N ASN A 17 -12.64 9.89 -0.85
CA ASN A 17 -11.96 10.42 -2.03
C ASN A 17 -10.46 10.10 -1.99
N THR A 18 -9.82 10.33 -0.85
CA THR A 18 -8.40 10.05 -0.67
C THR A 18 -8.11 8.55 -0.79
N LYS A 19 -9.00 7.70 -0.26
CA LYS A 19 -8.89 6.25 -0.43
C LYS A 19 -8.94 5.83 -1.89
N LYS A 20 -9.82 6.42 -2.71
CA LYS A 20 -9.90 6.12 -4.17
C LYS A 20 -8.57 6.43 -4.86
N VAL A 21 -8.01 7.61 -4.61
CA VAL A 21 -6.69 8.00 -5.15
C VAL A 21 -5.61 6.99 -4.77
N VAL A 22 -5.61 6.54 -3.51
CA VAL A 22 -4.65 5.55 -3.03
C VAL A 22 -4.85 4.19 -3.72
N GLU A 23 -6.09 3.71 -3.84
CA GLU A 23 -6.38 2.41 -4.48
C GLU A 23 -5.97 2.41 -5.96
N GLU A 24 -6.25 3.48 -6.71
CA GLU A 24 -5.80 3.64 -8.09
C GLU A 24 -4.26 3.65 -8.20
N ALA A 25 -3.59 4.36 -7.31
CA ALA A 25 -2.14 4.42 -7.28
C ALA A 25 -1.50 3.07 -6.90
N LEU A 26 -2.10 2.31 -5.96
CA LEU A 26 -1.67 0.96 -5.60
C LEU A 26 -1.82 -0.01 -6.78
N ASP A 27 -2.94 0.03 -7.49
CA ASP A 27 -3.16 -0.82 -8.66
C ASP A 27 -2.15 -0.54 -9.77
N PHE A 28 -1.89 0.74 -10.05
CA PHE A 28 -0.92 1.17 -11.04
C PHE A 28 0.55 0.85 -10.66
N SER A 29 0.84 0.76 -9.36
CA SER A 29 2.21 0.62 -8.85
C SER A 29 2.85 -0.74 -9.15
N LEU A 30 2.03 -1.78 -9.37
CA LEU A 30 2.47 -3.13 -9.72
C LEU A 30 2.26 -3.37 -11.22
N GLY A 31 3.26 -3.00 -12.01
CA GLY A 31 3.29 -3.16 -13.46
C GLY A 31 3.39 -4.63 -13.91
N PRO A 32 3.68 -4.87 -15.21
CA PRO A 32 3.80 -6.21 -15.78
C PRO A 32 5.15 -6.88 -15.44
N GLU A 33 5.44 -7.01 -14.16
CA GLU A 33 6.69 -7.61 -13.69
C GLU A 33 6.64 -9.14 -13.79
N ASN A 34 7.79 -9.75 -14.05
CA ASN A 34 7.97 -11.20 -14.08
C ASN A 34 8.79 -11.67 -12.86
N PRO A 35 8.51 -12.86 -12.29
CA PRO A 35 7.52 -13.86 -12.74
C PRO A 35 6.06 -13.48 -12.43
N GLU A 36 5.14 -13.85 -13.32
CA GLU A 36 3.71 -13.51 -13.21
C GLU A 36 3.08 -13.97 -11.89
N ILE A 37 3.41 -15.18 -11.43
CA ILE A 37 2.90 -15.71 -10.15
C ILE A 37 3.29 -14.83 -8.96
N LEU A 38 4.48 -14.23 -8.98
CA LEU A 38 4.93 -13.33 -7.93
C LEU A 38 4.12 -12.03 -7.95
N ARG A 39 3.93 -11.45 -9.14
CA ARG A 39 3.09 -10.27 -9.33
C ARG A 39 1.66 -10.51 -8.87
N GLU A 40 1.05 -11.64 -9.26
CA GLU A 40 -0.31 -12.01 -8.83
C GLU A 40 -0.41 -12.12 -7.31
N SER A 41 0.56 -12.76 -6.67
CA SER A 41 0.64 -12.90 -5.22
C SER A 41 0.76 -11.54 -4.51
N MET A 42 1.62 -10.63 -5.01
CA MET A 42 1.73 -9.26 -4.51
C MET A 42 0.38 -8.52 -4.63
N ARG A 43 -0.24 -8.55 -5.81
CA ARG A 43 -1.53 -7.90 -6.09
C ARG A 43 -2.65 -8.47 -5.23
N TYR A 44 -2.68 -9.80 -5.05
CA TYR A 44 -3.67 -10.49 -4.22
C TYR A 44 -3.77 -9.88 -2.83
N SER A 45 -2.64 -9.62 -2.18
CA SER A 45 -2.59 -9.05 -0.83
C SER A 45 -2.71 -7.52 -0.84
N LEU A 46 -2.01 -6.83 -1.74
CA LEU A 46 -1.99 -5.36 -1.78
C LEU A 46 -3.37 -4.79 -2.11
N LEU A 47 -4.10 -5.42 -3.03
CA LEU A 47 -5.42 -4.99 -3.50
C LEU A 47 -6.58 -5.69 -2.76
N ALA A 48 -6.31 -6.40 -1.67
CA ALA A 48 -7.34 -7.05 -0.85
C ALA A 48 -8.27 -6.06 -0.11
N GLY A 49 -8.14 -4.78 -0.37
CA GLY A 49 -8.90 -3.73 0.26
C GLY A 49 -8.34 -3.33 1.63
N GLY A 50 -9.09 -2.53 2.36
CA GLY A 50 -8.72 -2.05 3.69
C GLY A 50 -9.13 -0.59 3.92
N LYS A 51 -8.83 -0.07 5.11
CA LYS A 51 -9.15 1.32 5.48
C LYS A 51 -8.16 2.32 4.89
N ARG A 52 -6.98 1.88 4.47
CA ARG A 52 -5.89 2.72 3.91
C ARG A 52 -5.50 3.91 4.79
N ILE A 53 -5.60 3.76 6.11
CA ILE A 53 -5.34 4.87 7.05
C ILE A 53 -3.91 5.39 6.93
N ARG A 54 -2.90 4.53 6.79
CA ARG A 54 -1.49 4.93 6.69
C ARG A 54 -1.22 5.84 5.47
N PRO A 55 -1.57 5.48 4.24
CA PRO A 55 -1.42 6.35 3.09
C PRO A 55 -2.27 7.62 3.20
N ILE A 56 -3.51 7.55 3.73
CA ILE A 56 -4.35 8.73 3.94
C ILE A 56 -3.68 9.72 4.91
N LEU A 57 -3.12 9.25 6.01
CA LEU A 57 -2.36 10.08 6.95
C LEU A 57 -1.13 10.72 6.29
N CYS A 58 -0.42 9.99 5.44
CA CYS A 58 0.71 10.52 4.68
C CYS A 58 0.29 11.71 3.81
N LEU A 59 -0.79 11.55 3.03
CA LEU A 59 -1.31 12.60 2.15
C LEU A 59 -1.85 13.80 2.95
N ALA A 60 -2.58 13.54 4.04
CA ALA A 60 -3.09 14.58 4.93
C ALA A 60 -1.96 15.38 5.59
N SER A 61 -0.88 14.72 6.02
CA SER A 61 0.29 15.38 6.60
C SER A 61 0.99 16.29 5.61
N CYS A 62 1.12 15.86 4.34
CA CYS A 62 1.65 16.68 3.27
C CYS A 62 0.82 17.96 3.07
N SER A 63 -0.51 17.80 3.00
CA SER A 63 -1.43 18.95 2.87
C SER A 63 -1.35 19.90 4.07
N LEU A 64 -1.25 19.34 5.28
CA LEU A 64 -1.14 20.13 6.52
C LEU A 64 0.15 20.96 6.55
N ALA A 65 1.24 20.41 5.99
CA ALA A 65 2.51 21.10 5.85
C ALA A 65 2.51 22.14 4.69
N GLY A 66 1.41 22.32 3.98
CA GLY A 66 1.29 23.23 2.83
C GLY A 66 1.82 22.66 1.53
N GLY A 67 2.16 21.36 1.46
CA GLY A 67 2.59 20.68 0.26
C GLY A 67 1.43 20.24 -0.63
N ASP A 68 1.75 19.92 -1.90
CA ASP A 68 0.80 19.26 -2.80
C ASP A 68 0.75 17.77 -2.48
N PRO A 69 -0.42 17.22 -2.04
CA PRO A 69 -0.55 15.80 -1.70
C PRO A 69 -0.25 14.87 -2.89
N SER A 70 -0.37 15.34 -4.14
CA SER A 70 -0.04 14.52 -5.31
C SER A 70 1.45 14.12 -5.33
N LEU A 71 2.34 14.96 -4.79
CA LEU A 71 3.77 14.67 -4.65
C LEU A 71 4.06 13.60 -3.58
N ALA A 72 3.16 13.43 -2.61
CA ALA A 72 3.31 12.44 -1.55
C ALA A 72 2.71 11.05 -1.91
N VAL A 73 2.00 10.92 -3.04
CA VAL A 73 1.39 9.65 -3.46
C VAL A 73 2.39 8.50 -3.54
N PRO A 74 3.60 8.66 -4.12
CA PRO A 74 4.58 7.56 -4.14
C PRO A 74 4.97 7.09 -2.73
N THR A 75 5.16 8.01 -1.80
CA THR A 75 5.45 7.70 -0.39
C THR A 75 4.26 6.99 0.28
N ALA A 76 3.05 7.47 0.05
CA ALA A 76 1.83 6.88 0.59
C ALA A 76 1.66 5.42 0.12
N VAL A 77 1.90 5.16 -1.17
CA VAL A 77 1.87 3.80 -1.77
C VAL A 77 2.97 2.92 -1.17
N ALA A 78 4.19 3.44 -1.05
CA ALA A 78 5.32 2.70 -0.46
C ALA A 78 5.04 2.28 1.00
N ILE A 79 4.46 3.17 1.80
CA ILE A 79 4.06 2.86 3.19
C ILE A 79 3.03 1.72 3.23
N GLU A 80 2.06 1.71 2.32
CA GLU A 80 1.05 0.64 2.27
C GLU A 80 1.63 -0.68 1.74
N MET A 81 2.61 -0.64 0.81
CA MET A 81 3.36 -1.83 0.39
C MET A 81 4.11 -2.47 1.56
N ILE A 82 4.83 -1.66 2.35
CA ILE A 82 5.55 -2.14 3.54
C ILE A 82 4.57 -2.71 4.57
N HIS A 83 3.43 -2.05 4.79
CA HIS A 83 2.39 -2.58 5.66
C HIS A 83 1.84 -3.93 5.15
N THR A 84 1.59 -4.03 3.84
CA THR A 84 1.09 -5.28 3.25
C THR A 84 2.13 -6.40 3.35
N MET A 85 3.41 -6.09 3.12
CA MET A 85 4.51 -7.02 3.35
C MET A 85 4.48 -7.57 4.78
N SER A 86 4.39 -6.69 5.78
CA SER A 86 4.35 -7.16 7.18
C SER A 86 3.18 -8.11 7.45
N LEU A 87 1.99 -7.82 6.89
CA LEU A 87 0.83 -8.69 7.04
C LEU A 87 1.02 -10.05 6.36
N ILE A 88 1.65 -10.10 5.18
CA ILE A 88 1.92 -11.38 4.49
C ILE A 88 2.88 -12.24 5.33
N HIS A 89 3.93 -11.63 5.91
CA HIS A 89 4.90 -12.35 6.71
C HIS A 89 4.36 -12.74 8.08
N ASP A 90 3.56 -11.89 8.73
CA ASP A 90 2.91 -12.21 10.00
C ASP A 90 1.97 -13.42 9.86
N ASP A 91 1.26 -13.57 8.72
CA ASP A 91 0.33 -14.67 8.48
C ASP A 91 1.00 -16.04 8.27
N LEU A 92 2.32 -16.09 8.03
CA LEU A 92 3.04 -17.32 7.74
C LEU A 92 2.96 -18.35 8.89
N PRO A 93 3.05 -19.67 8.61
CA PRO A 93 3.03 -20.72 9.62
C PRO A 93 4.11 -20.58 10.70
N ALA A 94 5.24 -19.94 10.38
CA ALA A 94 6.32 -19.69 11.32
C ALA A 94 6.10 -18.48 12.23
N MET A 95 5.05 -17.69 11.97
CA MET A 95 4.67 -16.49 12.70
C MET A 95 3.31 -16.71 13.38
N ASP A 96 2.27 -15.95 13.00
CA ASP A 96 0.94 -16.03 13.61
C ASP A 96 0.12 -17.24 13.11
N ASN A 97 0.51 -17.83 11.96
CA ASN A 97 -0.14 -18.98 11.33
C ASN A 97 -1.64 -18.75 11.06
N ASP A 98 -1.98 -17.59 10.53
CA ASP A 98 -3.36 -17.22 10.22
C ASP A 98 -3.82 -17.80 8.88
N ASP A 99 -4.98 -18.44 8.87
CA ASP A 99 -5.58 -19.00 7.65
C ASP A 99 -6.38 -17.96 6.86
N LEU A 100 -6.93 -16.96 7.55
CA LEU A 100 -7.81 -15.96 6.96
C LEU A 100 -7.41 -14.54 7.38
N ARG A 101 -7.44 -13.61 6.42
CA ARG A 101 -7.29 -12.17 6.66
C ARG A 101 -8.38 -11.39 5.93
N ARG A 102 -9.12 -10.58 6.65
CA ARG A 102 -10.28 -9.82 6.12
C ARG A 102 -11.32 -10.74 5.45
N GLY A 103 -11.51 -11.95 5.99
CA GLY A 103 -12.46 -12.95 5.45
C GLY A 103 -12.01 -13.67 4.18
N ARG A 104 -10.75 -13.48 3.73
CA ARG A 104 -10.15 -14.17 2.58
C ARG A 104 -8.98 -15.04 3.04
N PRO A 105 -8.68 -16.15 2.34
CA PRO A 105 -7.48 -16.93 2.62
C PRO A 105 -6.23 -16.06 2.59
N THR A 106 -5.29 -16.32 3.51
CA THR A 106 -4.01 -15.62 3.56
C THR A 106 -3.14 -15.97 2.36
N ASN A 107 -2.13 -15.15 2.09
CA ASN A 107 -1.30 -15.29 0.88
C ASN A 107 -0.66 -16.68 0.79
N HIS A 108 -0.09 -17.18 1.89
CA HIS A 108 0.55 -18.50 1.92
C HIS A 108 -0.44 -19.66 1.70
N LYS A 109 -1.72 -19.49 2.05
CA LYS A 109 -2.75 -20.50 1.77
C LYS A 109 -3.11 -20.60 0.28
N VAL A 110 -2.95 -19.51 -0.47
CA VAL A 110 -3.27 -19.45 -1.90
C VAL A 110 -2.07 -19.81 -2.77
N TYR A 111 -0.89 -19.28 -2.43
CA TYR A 111 0.32 -19.35 -3.27
C TYR A 111 1.43 -20.23 -2.68
N GLY A 112 1.27 -20.70 -1.45
CA GLY A 112 2.30 -21.43 -0.70
C GLY A 112 3.31 -20.51 -0.02
N ASP A 113 4.00 -21.04 0.98
CA ASP A 113 4.90 -20.28 1.87
C ASP A 113 6.04 -19.58 1.10
N ALA A 114 6.66 -20.29 0.16
CA ALA A 114 7.79 -19.75 -0.60
C ALA A 114 7.40 -18.51 -1.43
N ILE A 115 6.26 -18.56 -2.11
CA ILE A 115 5.77 -17.42 -2.91
C ILE A 115 5.31 -16.30 -2.00
N ALA A 116 4.69 -16.59 -0.86
CA ALA A 116 4.28 -15.59 0.12
C ALA A 116 5.48 -14.82 0.68
N ILE A 117 6.56 -15.52 1.04
CA ILE A 117 7.81 -14.88 1.50
C ILE A 117 8.35 -13.95 0.40
N LEU A 118 8.50 -14.47 -0.82
CA LEU A 118 9.03 -13.69 -1.95
C LEU A 118 8.12 -12.50 -2.31
N ALA A 119 6.78 -12.64 -2.19
CA ALA A 119 5.85 -11.54 -2.44
C ALA A 119 6.01 -10.41 -1.40
N GLY A 120 6.22 -10.76 -0.14
CA GLY A 120 6.55 -9.78 0.91
C GLY A 120 7.86 -9.06 0.61
N ASP A 121 8.94 -9.78 0.33
CA ASP A 121 10.25 -9.20 -0.01
C ASP A 121 10.20 -8.31 -1.26
N ALA A 122 9.45 -8.73 -2.28
CA ALA A 122 9.25 -7.96 -3.51
C ALA A 122 8.46 -6.67 -3.25
N LEU A 123 7.42 -6.70 -2.41
CA LEU A 123 6.70 -5.49 -2.00
C LEU A 123 7.59 -4.50 -1.25
N LEU A 124 8.44 -4.99 -0.34
CA LEU A 124 9.40 -4.16 0.38
C LEU A 124 10.38 -3.51 -0.58
N THR A 125 10.98 -4.30 -1.47
CA THR A 125 11.94 -3.81 -2.48
C THR A 125 11.29 -2.78 -3.41
N ARG A 126 10.05 -3.05 -3.86
CA ARG A 126 9.29 -2.14 -4.71
C ARG A 126 8.96 -0.82 -4.01
N ALA A 127 8.65 -0.86 -2.72
CA ALA A 127 8.41 0.35 -1.92
C ALA A 127 9.65 1.28 -1.92
N PHE A 128 10.84 0.74 -1.69
CA PHE A 128 12.08 1.50 -1.74
C PHE A 128 12.40 2.02 -3.14
N GLU A 129 12.17 1.21 -4.16
CA GLU A 129 12.35 1.63 -5.56
C GLU A 129 11.44 2.82 -5.89
N MET A 130 10.15 2.77 -5.54
CA MET A 130 9.21 3.86 -5.78
C MET A 130 9.65 5.17 -5.13
N VAL A 131 10.08 5.10 -3.86
CA VAL A 131 10.57 6.28 -3.15
C VAL A 131 11.83 6.83 -3.83
N SER A 132 12.78 5.97 -4.18
CA SER A 132 14.06 6.39 -4.79
C SER A 132 13.90 7.01 -6.17
N LEU A 133 13.00 6.46 -6.99
CA LEU A 133 12.80 6.94 -8.37
C LEU A 133 11.89 8.16 -8.47
N ARG A 134 10.93 8.31 -7.54
CA ARG A 134 9.90 9.35 -7.60
C ARG A 134 10.19 10.54 -6.71
N LEU A 135 10.85 10.31 -5.59
CA LEU A 135 11.37 11.39 -4.75
C LEU A 135 12.83 11.60 -5.17
N SER A 136 13.05 12.37 -6.21
CA SER A 136 14.40 12.74 -6.67
C SER A 136 15.11 13.55 -5.58
N LEU A 137 15.77 12.87 -4.67
CA LEU A 137 16.63 13.47 -3.65
C LEU A 137 17.98 13.93 -4.22
N ILE A 138 18.14 13.87 -5.57
CA ILE A 138 19.39 14.21 -6.27
C ILE A 138 19.59 15.72 -6.38
N HIS A 139 18.67 16.54 -5.91
CA HIS A 139 18.76 18.00 -5.95
C HIS A 139 18.98 18.65 -4.58
N ILE A 140 19.62 17.93 -3.67
CA ILE A 140 20.18 18.54 -2.46
C ILE A 140 21.63 18.90 -2.71
#